data_a85ac2d4db042909c72e2c1b1507d396
#
_entry.id   a85ac2d4db042909c72e2c1b1507d396
#
_cell.length_a   1.000
_cell.length_b   1.000
_cell.length_c   1.000
_cell.angle_alpha   90.00
_cell.angle_beta   90.00
_cell.angle_gamma   90.00
#
_symmetry.space_group_name_H-M   'P 1'
#
loop_
_entity.id
_entity.type
_entity.pdbx_description
1 polymer ?
#
loop_
_entity_poly.entity_id
_entity_poly.type
_entity_poly.pdbx_seq_one_letter_code
_entity_poly.pdbx_strand_id
1 'polypeptide(L)'
;DLLESRGLGDVYKRQGADSVMLGSIFAGTEEAPGEFELYQGRSFKTYRGMGSLGAMSRRDDSNRYFQEDIDAEKLVPEGVEGRVPYKGWAINVINQLIGGLRQSMGYVGCKNIQEMKENSRFVEITNAGMTESHVHDVQITKEAPNYQRS
;
A
#
# COMPACT_ATOMS: atom_id res chain seq x y z
N ASP A 1 -5.61 -6.80 -9.39
CA ASP A 1 -4.76 -5.83 -10.02
C ASP A 1 -3.69 -5.29 -9.12
N LEU A 2 -2.59 -5.80 -9.35
CA LEU A 2 -1.33 -5.81 -8.63
C LEU A 2 -0.55 -4.52 -8.73
N LEU A 3 -1.12 -3.48 -8.24
CA LEU A 3 -0.38 -2.28 -7.89
C LEU A 3 0.07 -2.36 -6.42
N GLU A 4 0.60 -3.52 -6.06
CA GLU A 4 1.27 -3.69 -4.79
C GLU A 4 2.46 -2.74 -4.71
N SER A 5 2.35 -1.88 -3.85
CA SER A 5 3.20 -0.95 -3.09
C SER A 5 4.72 -0.85 -3.38
N ARG A 6 5.19 -1.25 -4.53
CA ARG A 6 6.58 -1.15 -4.95
C ARG A 6 6.80 0.16 -5.68
N GLY A 7 7.16 1.21 -4.94
CA GLY A 7 7.35 2.51 -5.55
C GLY A 7 6.07 3.14 -6.11
N LEU A 8 4.88 2.76 -5.59
CA LEU A 8 3.58 3.20 -6.09
C LEU A 8 3.44 4.71 -6.19
N GLY A 9 3.99 5.44 -5.25
CA GLY A 9 3.92 6.90 -5.27
C GLY A 9 4.58 7.50 -6.51
N ASP A 10 5.67 6.93 -6.98
CA ASP A 10 6.39 7.42 -8.15
C ASP A 10 5.69 7.01 -9.46
N VAL A 11 5.15 5.80 -9.55
CA VAL A 11 4.39 5.35 -10.73
C VAL A 11 3.16 6.24 -10.94
N TYR A 12 2.34 6.44 -9.90
CA TYR A 12 1.14 7.30 -10.03
C TYR A 12 1.50 8.75 -10.30
N LYS A 13 2.57 9.27 -9.74
CA LYS A 13 3.03 10.64 -10.03
C LYS A 13 3.46 10.76 -11.50
N ARG A 14 4.14 9.78 -12.06
CA ARG A 14 4.49 9.74 -13.50
C ARG A 14 3.27 9.69 -14.40
N GLN A 15 2.20 9.01 -13.98
CA GLN A 15 0.93 8.96 -14.71
C GLN A 15 0.10 10.25 -14.58
N GLY A 16 0.60 11.25 -13.88
CA GLY A 16 -0.06 12.54 -13.71
C GLY A 16 -0.90 12.69 -12.44
N ALA A 17 -0.91 11.69 -11.56
CA ALA A 17 -1.65 11.77 -10.30
C ALA A 17 -1.09 12.87 -9.37
N ASP A 18 -1.99 13.61 -8.72
CA ASP A 18 -1.64 14.63 -7.72
C ASP A 18 -1.56 14.05 -6.31
N SER A 19 -2.32 13.01 -6.05
CA SER A 19 -2.39 12.31 -4.77
C SER A 19 -2.47 10.80 -4.97
N VAL A 20 -2.13 10.05 -3.94
CA VAL A 20 -2.21 8.59 -3.91
C VAL A 20 -2.91 8.16 -2.64
N MET A 21 -3.94 7.30 -2.76
CA MET A 21 -4.60 6.68 -1.63
C MET A 21 -3.88 5.37 -1.27
N LEU A 22 -3.47 5.27 0.00
CA LEU A 22 -2.73 4.13 0.53
C LEU A 22 -3.54 3.47 1.66
N GLY A 23 -3.69 2.16 1.63
CA GLY A 23 -4.42 1.37 2.62
C GLY A 23 -3.47 0.59 3.54
N SER A 24 -3.15 -0.65 3.18
CA SER A 24 -2.38 -1.60 4.00
C SER A 24 -0.99 -1.09 4.42
N ILE A 25 -0.40 -0.19 3.64
CA ILE A 25 0.90 0.42 3.98
C ILE A 25 0.82 1.17 5.29
N PHE A 26 -0.22 2.00 5.49
CA PHE A 26 -0.41 2.76 6.71
C PHE A 26 -1.16 1.98 7.78
N ALA A 27 -1.98 0.99 7.43
CA ALA A 27 -2.72 0.18 8.39
C ALA A 27 -1.82 -0.56 9.39
N GLY A 28 -0.57 -0.86 9.02
CA GLY A 28 0.43 -1.48 9.90
C GLY A 28 1.21 -0.50 10.78
N THR A 29 0.97 0.80 10.70
CA THR A 29 1.71 1.79 11.49
C THR A 29 1.18 1.92 12.92
N GLU A 30 2.01 2.49 13.81
CA GLU A 30 1.63 2.72 15.22
C GLU A 30 0.39 3.58 15.34
N GLU A 31 0.27 4.62 14.53
CA GLU A 31 -0.82 5.59 14.55
C GLU A 31 -2.14 5.05 13.98
N ALA A 32 -2.09 3.92 13.27
CA ALA A 32 -3.31 3.31 12.73
C ALA A 32 -4.20 2.74 13.86
N PRO A 33 -5.53 2.82 13.73
CA PRO A 33 -6.46 2.45 14.81
C PRO A 33 -6.59 0.93 15.06
N GLY A 34 -5.96 0.08 14.25
CA GLY A 34 -5.98 -1.37 14.43
C GLY A 34 -5.28 -1.80 15.73
N GLU A 35 -5.76 -2.87 16.33
CA GLU A 35 -5.17 -3.43 17.54
C GLU A 35 -3.87 -4.16 17.23
N PHE A 36 -2.94 -4.13 18.19
CA PHE A 36 -1.67 -4.84 18.11
C PHE A 36 -1.88 -6.32 18.40
N GLU A 37 -1.37 -7.18 17.52
CA GLU A 37 -1.48 -8.63 17.63
C GLU A 37 -0.12 -9.30 17.46
N LEU A 38 0.22 -10.22 18.37
CA LEU A 38 1.39 -11.06 18.22
C LEU A 38 0.96 -12.44 17.66
N TYR A 39 1.43 -12.77 16.47
CA TYR A 39 1.10 -14.03 15.81
C TYR A 39 2.35 -14.70 15.25
N GLN A 40 2.57 -15.96 15.62
CA GLN A 40 3.73 -16.75 15.19
C GLN A 40 5.07 -16.04 15.41
N GLY A 41 5.23 -15.34 16.55
CA GLY A 41 6.44 -14.60 16.90
C GLY A 41 6.66 -13.29 16.12
N ARG A 42 5.68 -12.84 15.34
CA ARG A 42 5.72 -11.59 14.59
C ARG A 42 4.60 -10.66 15.03
N SER A 43 4.88 -9.37 14.97
CA SER A 43 3.94 -8.31 15.32
C SER A 43 3.07 -7.92 14.12
N PHE A 44 1.78 -7.84 14.35
CA PHE A 44 0.78 -7.43 13.37
C PHE A 44 -0.14 -6.37 13.95
N LYS A 45 -0.88 -5.69 13.10
CA LYS A 45 -2.06 -4.91 13.47
C LYS A 45 -3.30 -5.47 12.81
N THR A 46 -4.40 -5.46 13.51
CA THR A 46 -5.70 -5.85 12.92
C THR A 46 -6.07 -4.87 11.83
N TYR A 47 -6.56 -5.39 10.74
CA TYR A 47 -6.99 -4.64 9.58
C TYR A 47 -8.41 -5.06 9.19
N ARG A 48 -9.24 -4.08 8.88
CA ARG A 48 -10.57 -4.34 8.30
C ARG A 48 -10.88 -3.32 7.23
N GLY A 49 -11.40 -3.82 6.11
CA GLY A 49 -11.91 -2.98 5.05
C GLY A 49 -13.19 -2.26 5.47
N MET A 50 -13.49 -1.13 4.85
CA MET A 50 -14.66 -0.30 5.17
C MET A 50 -15.99 -1.03 5.01
N GLY A 51 -16.12 -1.96 4.10
CA GLY A 51 -17.32 -2.79 3.89
C GLY A 51 -17.28 -4.15 4.61
N SER A 52 -16.41 -4.33 5.62
CA SER A 52 -16.38 -5.57 6.42
C SER A 52 -17.48 -5.58 7.47
N LEU A 53 -17.88 -6.78 7.94
CA LEU A 53 -18.91 -6.93 8.98
C LEU A 53 -18.57 -6.12 10.25
N GLY A 54 -17.32 -6.18 10.71
CA GLY A 54 -16.89 -5.44 11.89
C GLY A 54 -16.85 -3.93 11.71
N ALA A 55 -16.71 -3.42 10.49
CA ALA A 55 -16.82 -2.00 10.19
C ALA A 55 -18.29 -1.57 10.10
N MET A 56 -19.12 -2.33 9.38
CA MET A 56 -20.54 -2.02 9.18
C MET A 56 -21.40 -2.15 10.44
N SER A 57 -20.97 -2.95 11.41
CA SER A 57 -21.66 -3.04 12.72
C SER A 57 -21.50 -1.75 13.56
N ARG A 58 -20.62 -0.83 13.18
CA ARG A 58 -20.55 0.51 13.72
C ARG A 58 -21.41 1.44 12.88
N ARG A 59 -22.38 2.13 13.51
CA ARG A 59 -23.43 2.95 12.86
C ARG A 59 -22.94 3.91 11.76
N ASP A 60 -21.70 4.42 11.85
CA ASP A 60 -21.17 5.40 10.89
C ASP A 60 -20.81 4.83 9.53
N ASP A 61 -20.51 3.52 9.44
CA ASP A 61 -20.10 2.89 8.18
C ASP A 61 -21.30 2.28 7.41
N SER A 62 -22.40 1.95 8.09
CA SER A 62 -23.60 1.43 7.42
C SER A 62 -24.22 2.45 6.46
N ASN A 63 -24.17 3.74 6.79
CA ASN A 63 -24.65 4.85 5.96
C ASN A 63 -24.02 4.88 4.57
N ARG A 64 -22.74 4.55 4.44
CA ARG A 64 -22.03 4.56 3.15
C ARG A 64 -22.45 3.46 2.19
N TYR A 65 -23.01 2.38 2.73
CA TYR A 65 -23.42 1.22 1.95
C TYR A 65 -24.93 1.08 1.86
N PHE A 66 -25.68 2.17 2.18
CA PHE A 66 -27.15 2.21 2.12
C PHE A 66 -27.83 1.10 2.95
N GLN A 67 -27.23 0.76 4.09
CA GLN A 67 -27.69 -0.32 4.97
C GLN A 67 -28.04 0.16 6.39
N GLU A 68 -28.54 1.41 6.50
CA GLU A 68 -28.77 2.10 7.79
C GLU A 68 -29.76 1.41 8.73
N ASP A 69 -30.79 0.77 8.18
CA ASP A 69 -31.89 0.17 8.92
C ASP A 69 -31.90 -1.37 8.84
N ILE A 70 -30.77 -1.97 8.46
CA ILE A 70 -30.68 -3.42 8.29
C ILE A 70 -30.12 -4.04 9.57
N ASP A 71 -30.81 -5.08 10.08
CA ASP A 71 -30.31 -5.90 11.18
C ASP A 71 -28.91 -6.44 10.86
N ALA A 72 -28.01 -6.48 11.85
CA ALA A 72 -26.63 -6.93 11.67
C ALA A 72 -26.50 -8.29 10.99
N GLU A 73 -27.50 -9.16 11.15
CA GLU A 73 -27.55 -10.49 10.51
C GLU A 73 -27.86 -10.45 9.00
N LYS A 74 -28.33 -9.30 8.50
CA LYS A 74 -28.68 -9.11 7.08
C LYS A 74 -27.70 -8.24 6.31
N LEU A 75 -26.62 -7.78 6.98
CA LEU A 75 -25.58 -7.00 6.33
C LEU A 75 -24.87 -7.82 5.27
N VAL A 76 -24.65 -7.23 4.10
CA VAL A 76 -23.89 -7.85 3.00
C VAL A 76 -22.47 -7.32 3.03
N PRO A 77 -21.49 -8.11 3.50
CA PRO A 77 -20.11 -7.64 3.58
C PRO A 77 -19.45 -7.61 2.20
N GLU A 78 -18.82 -6.50 1.89
CA GLU A 78 -17.98 -6.33 0.68
C GLU A 78 -16.49 -6.26 1.03
N GLY A 79 -16.17 -5.95 2.27
CA GLY A 79 -14.80 -5.81 2.78
C GLY A 79 -14.31 -7.03 3.54
N VAL A 80 -12.99 -7.17 3.61
CA VAL A 80 -12.31 -8.24 4.33
C VAL A 80 -11.80 -7.76 5.69
N GLU A 81 -11.69 -8.69 6.62
CA GLU A 81 -10.99 -8.51 7.89
C GLU A 81 -9.74 -9.39 7.89
N GLY A 82 -8.66 -8.88 8.46
CA GLY A 82 -7.41 -9.60 8.48
C GLY A 82 -6.38 -8.90 9.36
N ARG A 83 -5.13 -9.19 9.10
CA ARG A 83 -4.00 -8.56 9.80
C ARG A 83 -2.95 -8.11 8.80
N VAL A 84 -2.26 -7.02 9.13
CA VAL A 84 -1.12 -6.51 8.37
C VAL A 84 0.13 -6.48 9.24
N PRO A 85 1.31 -6.72 8.67
CA PRO A 85 2.55 -6.63 9.43
C PRO A 85 2.71 -5.26 10.08
N TYR A 86 3.12 -5.27 11.35
CA TYR A 86 3.45 -4.03 12.06
C TYR A 86 4.70 -3.38 11.46
N LYS A 87 4.65 -2.07 11.23
CA LYS A 87 5.68 -1.30 10.52
C LYS A 87 6.33 -0.20 11.35
N GLY A 88 5.95 -0.06 12.61
CA GLY A 88 6.39 1.04 13.46
C GLY A 88 5.71 2.37 13.11
N TRP A 89 6.39 3.48 13.37
CA TRP A 89 5.83 4.82 13.21
C TRP A 89 5.59 5.19 11.74
N ALA A 90 4.48 5.84 11.45
CA ALA A 90 4.09 6.29 10.11
C ALA A 90 5.15 7.17 9.46
N ILE A 91 5.84 7.99 10.24
CA ILE A 91 6.91 8.86 9.73
C ILE A 91 8.03 8.06 9.02
N ASN A 92 8.36 6.87 9.52
CA ASN A 92 9.37 6.02 8.90
C ASN A 92 8.89 5.52 7.53
N VAL A 93 7.63 5.14 7.44
CA VAL A 93 7.00 4.72 6.17
C VAL A 93 6.97 5.87 5.18
N ILE A 94 6.58 7.07 5.62
CA ILE A 94 6.56 8.28 4.80
C ILE A 94 7.96 8.62 4.28
N ASN A 95 8.97 8.57 5.13
CA ASN A 95 10.36 8.84 4.73
C ASN A 95 10.85 7.86 3.66
N GLN A 96 10.48 6.58 3.76
CA GLN A 96 10.80 5.59 2.73
C GLN A 96 10.11 5.89 1.40
N LEU A 97 8.82 6.24 1.43
CA LEU A 97 8.06 6.59 0.22
C LEU A 97 8.62 7.85 -0.45
N ILE A 98 8.92 8.90 0.32
CA ILE A 98 9.53 10.13 -0.19
C ILE A 98 10.94 9.86 -0.73
N GLY A 99 11.71 9.02 -0.05
CA GLY A 99 13.04 8.61 -0.50
C GLY A 99 12.98 7.91 -1.85
N GLY A 100 12.05 6.96 -2.03
CA GLY A 100 11.81 6.27 -3.30
C GLY A 100 11.42 7.24 -4.42
N LEU A 101 10.49 8.17 -4.14
CA LEU A 101 10.08 9.19 -5.11
C LEU A 101 11.26 10.06 -5.55
N ARG A 102 12.08 10.54 -4.60
CA ARG A 102 13.28 11.34 -4.92
C ARG A 102 14.29 10.58 -5.75
N GLN A 103 14.53 9.31 -5.45
CA GLN A 103 15.40 8.46 -6.26
C GLN A 103 14.87 8.28 -7.68
N SER A 104 13.57 8.03 -7.83
CA SER A 104 12.92 7.92 -9.14
C SER A 104 13.05 9.20 -9.96
N MET A 105 12.89 10.37 -9.33
CA MET A 105 13.16 11.66 -9.98
C MET A 105 14.62 11.77 -10.46
N GLY A 106 15.57 11.30 -9.65
CA GLY A 106 16.98 11.25 -10.03
C GLY A 106 17.23 10.34 -11.24
N TYR A 107 16.64 9.14 -11.27
CA TYR A 107 16.80 8.21 -12.40
C TYR A 107 16.24 8.75 -13.71
N VAL A 108 15.15 9.52 -13.68
CA VAL A 108 14.58 10.13 -14.89
C VAL A 108 15.11 11.53 -15.17
N GLY A 109 16.03 12.04 -14.35
CA GLY A 109 16.66 13.35 -14.56
C GLY A 109 15.75 14.55 -14.33
N CYS A 110 14.70 14.42 -13.51
CA CYS A 110 13.70 15.46 -13.24
C CYS A 110 14.02 16.20 -11.93
N LYS A 111 13.95 17.53 -11.96
CA LYS A 111 14.23 18.40 -10.81
C LYS A 111 13.04 18.54 -9.85
N ASN A 112 11.85 18.36 -10.35
CA ASN A 112 10.60 18.49 -9.60
C ASN A 112 9.54 17.50 -10.12
N ILE A 113 8.43 17.39 -9.40
CA ILE A 113 7.34 16.45 -9.74
C ILE A 113 6.65 16.85 -11.05
N GLN A 114 6.54 18.14 -11.36
CA GLN A 114 5.93 18.59 -12.60
C GLN A 114 6.73 18.12 -13.81
N GLU A 115 8.06 18.31 -13.80
CA GLU A 115 8.94 17.77 -14.84
C GLU A 115 8.83 16.24 -14.94
N MET A 116 8.71 15.55 -13.81
CA MET A 116 8.54 14.09 -13.80
C MET A 116 7.24 13.66 -14.48
N LYS A 117 6.13 14.38 -14.26
CA LYS A 117 4.85 14.13 -14.94
C LYS A 117 4.94 14.33 -16.45
N GLU A 118 5.60 15.40 -16.88
CA GLU A 118 5.65 15.84 -18.28
C GLU A 118 6.67 15.06 -19.11
N ASN A 119 7.84 14.74 -18.53
CA ASN A 119 8.99 14.22 -19.27
C ASN A 119 9.20 12.71 -19.12
N SER A 120 8.50 12.05 -18.17
CA SER A 120 8.67 10.60 -18.00
C SER A 120 8.08 9.83 -19.18
N ARG A 121 8.82 8.82 -19.62
CA ARG A 121 8.36 7.89 -20.67
C ARG A 121 8.23 6.49 -20.08
N PHE A 122 7.16 5.80 -20.46
CA PHE A 122 6.96 4.41 -20.11
C PHE A 122 7.54 3.54 -21.21
N VAL A 123 8.10 2.41 -20.82
CA VAL A 123 8.55 1.37 -21.72
C VAL A 123 7.76 0.10 -21.40
N GLU A 124 7.34 -0.58 -22.44
CA GLU A 124 6.71 -1.89 -22.32
C GLU A 124 7.81 -2.96 -22.20
N ILE A 125 7.69 -3.83 -21.21
CA ILE A 125 8.65 -4.91 -20.98
C ILE A 125 7.94 -6.26 -20.96
N THR A 126 8.64 -7.31 -21.40
CA THR A 126 8.16 -8.70 -21.32
C THR A 126 8.31 -9.24 -19.89
N ASN A 127 7.61 -10.35 -19.58
CA ASN A 127 7.78 -11.06 -18.32
C ASN A 127 9.24 -11.51 -18.10
N ALA A 128 9.94 -11.92 -19.16
CA ALA A 128 11.35 -12.27 -19.08
C ALA A 128 12.21 -11.04 -18.72
N GLY A 129 11.95 -9.88 -19.33
CA GLY A 129 12.61 -8.62 -19.00
C GLY A 129 12.32 -8.17 -17.56
N MET A 130 11.10 -8.40 -17.07
CA MET A 130 10.74 -8.13 -15.68
C MET A 130 11.54 -9.03 -14.72
N THR A 131 11.65 -10.32 -14.98
CA THR A 131 12.41 -11.26 -14.17
C THR A 131 13.90 -10.89 -14.14
N GLU A 132 14.46 -10.54 -15.29
CA GLU A 132 15.86 -10.13 -15.43
C GLU A 132 16.15 -8.80 -14.70
N SER A 133 15.17 -7.89 -14.63
CA SER A 133 15.29 -6.61 -13.93
C SER A 133 15.28 -6.74 -12.42
N HIS A 134 14.84 -7.88 -11.89
CA HIS A 134 14.86 -8.18 -10.46
C HIS A 134 16.09 -9.01 -10.08
N VAL A 135 16.37 -9.06 -8.78
CA VAL A 135 17.43 -9.92 -8.25
C VAL A 135 17.10 -11.37 -8.59
N HIS A 136 17.96 -12.01 -9.36
CA HIS A 136 17.89 -13.42 -9.74
C HIS A 136 19.22 -14.11 -9.40
N ASP A 137 19.23 -15.44 -9.36
CA ASP A 137 20.41 -16.26 -9.07
C ASP A 137 21.11 -15.97 -7.72
N VAL A 138 20.41 -15.32 -6.79
CA VAL A 138 20.90 -14.98 -5.46
C VAL A 138 19.87 -15.37 -4.39
N GLN A 139 20.34 -16.01 -3.34
CA GLN A 139 19.53 -16.23 -2.14
C GLN A 139 19.53 -14.95 -1.29
N ILE A 140 18.40 -14.24 -1.28
CA ILE A 140 18.24 -13.03 -0.48
C ILE A 140 18.19 -13.40 1.01
N THR A 141 19.15 -12.92 1.79
CA THR A 141 19.20 -13.11 3.25
C THR A 141 18.64 -11.93 4.03
N LYS A 142 18.59 -10.74 3.40
CA LYS A 142 18.01 -9.54 3.96
C LYS A 142 17.40 -8.69 2.84
N GLU A 143 16.11 -8.46 2.93
CA GLU A 143 15.40 -7.59 1.98
C GLU A 143 15.57 -6.11 2.35
N ALA A 144 15.62 -5.26 1.33
CA ALA A 144 15.47 -3.82 1.54
C ALA A 144 14.02 -3.50 1.93
N PRO A 145 13.77 -2.48 2.78
CA PRO A 145 12.41 -2.16 3.27
C PRO A 145 11.38 -1.94 2.15
N ASN A 146 11.82 -1.45 1.00
CA ASN A 146 10.99 -1.16 -0.18
C ASN A 146 11.06 -2.25 -1.26
N TYR A 147 11.76 -3.35 -1.01
CA TYR A 147 11.87 -4.48 -1.94
C TYR A 147 11.25 -5.71 -1.31
N GLN A 148 10.12 -6.13 -1.83
CA GLN A 148 9.48 -7.40 -1.46
C GLN A 148 9.26 -8.22 -2.73
N ARG A 149 9.66 -9.46 -2.71
CA ARG A 149 9.37 -10.41 -3.78
C ARG A 149 8.06 -11.12 -3.45
N SER A 150 7.07 -10.96 -4.31
CA SER A 150 5.80 -11.72 -4.22
C SER A 150 6.00 -13.13 -4.67
#